data_57dabed138ee2a4ae79aec7a13362540
#
_entry.id   57dabed138ee2a4ae79aec7a13362540
#
_cell.length_a   1.000
_cell.length_b   1.000
_cell.length_c   1.000
_cell.angle_alpha   90.00
_cell.angle_beta   90.00
_cell.angle_gamma   90.00
#
_symmetry.space_group_name_H-M   'P 1'
#
loop_
_entity.id
_entity.type
_entity.pdbx_description
1 polymer ?
#
loop_
_entity_poly.entity_id
_entity_poly.type
_entity_poly.pdbx_seq_one_letter_code
_entity_poly.pdbx_strand_id
1 'polypeptide(L)'
;MRGLCRNADIIVPNITEAAFLLDEPYHDPWEKKSEGNYEGKLTPEDAEEAMLHVHRLLRRLTDLGTKKAVLTGVRNLEGRIGSAAYDAREEIFYEHFAAFYPAHFHGTGDLYASVLTGSLTRGLDLKESMGLAVDFIAECARITLRDPDHRWYGVNFEEAIPYLVGRLRAKQEEPGSPILRYGI
;
A
#
# COMPACT_ATOMS: atom_id res chain seq x y z
N MET A 1 0.07 -10.96 -18.39
CA MET A 1 0.07 -9.84 -17.44
C MET A 1 1.06 -8.73 -17.79
N ARG A 2 2.33 -8.99 -18.09
CA ARG A 2 3.32 -7.94 -18.46
C ARG A 2 2.85 -6.98 -19.57
N GLY A 3 2.12 -7.47 -20.57
CA GLY A 3 1.57 -6.61 -21.64
C GLY A 3 0.56 -5.57 -21.17
N LEU A 4 -0.11 -5.78 -20.01
CA LEU A 4 -1.04 -4.83 -19.43
C LEU A 4 -0.29 -3.69 -18.70
N CYS A 5 0.90 -3.96 -18.13
CA CYS A 5 1.68 -2.96 -17.42
C CYS A 5 2.04 -1.77 -18.30
N ARG A 6 2.29 -1.99 -19.59
CA ARG A 6 2.66 -0.93 -20.55
C ARG A 6 1.53 0.08 -20.80
N ASN A 7 0.29 -0.32 -20.58
CA ASN A 7 -0.90 0.49 -20.82
C ASN A 7 -1.49 1.05 -19.51
N ALA A 8 -0.89 0.72 -18.36
CA ALA A 8 -1.33 1.19 -17.06
C ALA A 8 -0.54 2.45 -16.67
N ASP A 9 -1.22 3.47 -16.18
CA ASP A 9 -0.54 4.63 -15.58
C ASP A 9 0.09 4.27 -14.24
N ILE A 10 -0.52 3.32 -13.51
CA ILE A 10 -0.06 2.84 -12.20
C ILE A 10 -0.31 1.34 -12.11
N ILE A 11 0.64 0.59 -11.54
CA ILE A 11 0.45 -0.80 -11.12
C ILE A 11 0.63 -0.94 -9.60
N VAL A 12 -0.12 -1.85 -8.99
CA VAL A 12 -0.19 -1.99 -7.52
C VAL A 12 -0.01 -3.45 -7.10
N PRO A 13 1.14 -4.06 -7.36
CA PRO A 13 1.41 -5.42 -6.90
C PRO A 13 1.77 -5.47 -5.41
N ASN A 14 1.59 -6.64 -4.79
CA ASN A 14 2.32 -7.04 -3.60
C ASN A 14 3.69 -7.65 -4.00
N ILE A 15 4.52 -8.02 -3.01
CA ILE A 15 5.86 -8.57 -3.28
C ILE A 15 5.81 -9.86 -4.10
N THR A 16 4.88 -10.76 -3.81
CA THR A 16 4.72 -12.01 -4.56
C THR A 16 4.35 -11.74 -6.01
N GLU A 17 3.40 -10.84 -6.23
CA GLU A 17 2.97 -10.42 -7.57
C GLU A 17 4.08 -9.69 -8.33
N ALA A 18 4.87 -8.86 -7.64
CA ALA A 18 6.01 -8.17 -8.21
C ALA A 18 7.09 -9.16 -8.69
N ALA A 19 7.43 -10.14 -7.87
CA ALA A 19 8.37 -11.22 -8.26
C ALA A 19 7.88 -11.96 -9.50
N PHE A 20 6.58 -12.30 -9.55
CA PHE A 20 5.97 -12.94 -10.71
C PHE A 20 5.99 -12.06 -11.97
N LEU A 21 5.66 -10.76 -11.84
CA LEU A 21 5.70 -9.81 -12.95
C LEU A 21 7.12 -9.63 -13.49
N LEU A 22 8.13 -9.68 -12.63
CA LEU A 22 9.52 -9.48 -13.00
C LEU A 22 10.22 -10.77 -13.42
N ASP A 23 9.57 -11.95 -13.29
CA ASP A 23 10.15 -13.27 -13.55
C ASP A 23 11.35 -13.56 -12.63
N GLU A 24 11.22 -13.17 -11.37
CA GLU A 24 12.20 -13.41 -10.34
C GLU A 24 11.73 -14.45 -9.32
N PRO A 25 12.65 -15.15 -8.67
CA PRO A 25 12.31 -15.95 -7.51
C PRO A 25 11.68 -15.08 -6.43
N TYR A 26 10.60 -15.58 -5.81
CA TYR A 26 10.04 -14.91 -4.64
C TYR A 26 11.07 -14.87 -3.51
N HIS A 27 11.24 -13.69 -2.94
CA HIS A 27 12.04 -13.47 -1.73
C HIS A 27 11.25 -12.52 -0.82
N ASP A 28 11.01 -12.97 0.43
CA ASP A 28 10.45 -12.09 1.45
C ASP A 28 11.61 -11.33 2.14
N PRO A 29 11.75 -10.03 1.91
CA PRO A 29 12.87 -9.27 2.46
C PRO A 29 12.76 -9.08 4.00
N TRP A 30 11.60 -9.40 4.58
CA TRP A 30 11.37 -9.33 6.04
C TRP A 30 11.42 -10.71 6.71
N GLU A 31 11.59 -11.80 5.94
CA GLU A 31 11.77 -13.12 6.51
C GLU A 31 13.19 -13.28 7.05
N LYS A 32 13.32 -13.34 8.38
CA LYS A 32 14.62 -13.64 8.99
C LYS A 32 15.08 -15.04 8.64
N LYS A 33 16.29 -15.18 8.13
CA LYS A 33 17.01 -16.45 7.93
C LYS A 33 17.36 -17.20 9.21
N SER A 34 16.95 -16.71 10.40
CA SER A 34 17.23 -17.33 11.69
C SER A 34 15.97 -18.00 12.25
N GLU A 35 16.00 -19.33 12.21
CA GLU A 35 15.31 -20.29 13.08
C GLU A 35 14.09 -19.78 13.88
N GLY A 36 12.90 -19.93 13.30
CA GLY A 36 11.74 -20.38 14.08
C GLY A 36 10.92 -19.37 14.86
N ASN A 37 11.17 -18.07 14.83
CA ASN A 37 10.33 -17.10 15.55
C ASN A 37 9.97 -15.88 14.70
N TYR A 38 8.70 -15.80 14.31
CA TYR A 38 8.07 -14.63 13.64
C TYR A 38 8.04 -13.33 14.47
N GLU A 39 8.52 -13.35 15.71
CA GLU A 39 8.56 -12.21 16.63
C GLU A 39 9.85 -11.39 16.59
N GLY A 40 10.77 -11.72 15.71
CA GLY A 40 12.04 -10.99 15.62
C GLY A 40 11.87 -9.60 15.03
N LYS A 41 12.07 -8.56 15.82
CA LYS A 41 12.27 -7.21 15.31
C LYS A 41 13.44 -7.21 14.32
N LEU A 42 13.22 -6.57 13.15
CA LEU A 42 14.31 -6.34 12.20
C LEU A 42 15.41 -5.52 12.86
N THR A 43 16.66 -5.83 12.55
CA THR A 43 17.75 -4.90 12.86
C THR A 43 17.65 -3.69 11.92
N PRO A 44 18.25 -2.54 12.27
CA PRO A 44 18.33 -1.40 11.37
C PRO A 44 18.93 -1.76 10.01
N GLU A 45 19.96 -2.60 10.00
CA GLU A 45 20.63 -3.06 8.79
C GLU A 45 19.72 -3.94 7.93
N ASP A 46 18.98 -4.88 8.53
CA ASP A 46 18.00 -5.72 7.82
C ASP A 46 16.86 -4.88 7.22
N ALA A 47 16.40 -3.86 7.95
CA ALA A 47 15.35 -2.97 7.46
C ALA A 47 15.82 -2.10 6.29
N GLU A 48 17.06 -1.62 6.32
CA GLU A 48 17.67 -0.88 5.22
C GLU A 48 17.84 -1.77 3.99
N GLU A 49 18.36 -2.99 4.14
CA GLU A 49 18.50 -3.96 3.05
C GLU A 49 17.13 -4.29 2.42
N ALA A 50 16.11 -4.52 3.26
CA ALA A 50 14.75 -4.77 2.79
C ALA A 50 14.19 -3.60 1.98
N MET A 51 14.39 -2.36 2.43
CA MET A 51 13.93 -1.18 1.70
C MET A 51 14.71 -0.95 0.41
N LEU A 52 16.01 -1.21 0.38
CA LEU A 52 16.79 -1.18 -0.87
C LEU A 52 16.27 -2.21 -1.88
N HIS A 53 15.89 -3.40 -1.41
CA HIS A 53 15.25 -4.41 -2.26
C HIS A 53 13.91 -3.92 -2.81
N VAL A 54 13.05 -3.33 -1.97
CA VAL A 54 11.77 -2.72 -2.37
C VAL A 54 11.98 -1.64 -3.44
N HIS A 55 12.92 -0.73 -3.23
CA HIS A 55 13.22 0.33 -4.20
C HIS A 55 13.71 -0.23 -5.54
N ARG A 56 14.52 -1.30 -5.51
CA ARG A 56 14.95 -2.00 -6.73
C ARG A 56 13.77 -2.61 -7.47
N LEU A 57 12.86 -3.31 -6.77
CA LEU A 57 11.65 -3.88 -7.37
C LEU A 57 10.78 -2.80 -8.01
N LEU A 58 10.55 -1.68 -7.32
CA LEU A 58 9.75 -0.57 -7.80
C LEU A 58 10.30 0.02 -9.12
N ARG A 59 11.61 0.26 -9.20
CA ARG A 59 12.23 0.72 -10.45
C ARG A 59 12.03 -0.28 -11.58
N ARG A 60 12.32 -1.56 -11.32
CA ARG A 60 12.15 -2.61 -12.34
C ARG A 60 10.69 -2.80 -12.78
N LEU A 61 9.74 -2.59 -11.89
CA LEU A 61 8.33 -2.60 -12.24
C LEU A 61 7.98 -1.46 -13.22
N THR A 62 8.58 -0.28 -13.05
CA THR A 62 8.37 0.81 -14.02
C THR A 62 9.08 0.57 -15.36
N ASP A 63 10.16 -0.21 -15.40
CA ASP A 63 10.80 -0.66 -16.65
C ASP A 63 9.86 -1.53 -17.52
N LEU A 64 8.79 -2.08 -16.96
CA LEU A 64 7.74 -2.77 -17.72
C LEU A 64 6.90 -1.82 -18.58
N GLY A 65 7.06 -0.50 -18.40
CA GLY A 65 6.43 0.56 -19.21
C GLY A 65 5.33 1.36 -18.49
N THR A 66 5.03 1.05 -17.23
CA THR A 66 4.14 1.89 -16.40
C THR A 66 4.89 3.13 -15.92
N LYS A 67 4.15 4.22 -15.66
CA LYS A 67 4.75 5.48 -15.16
C LYS A 67 5.01 5.44 -13.66
N LYS A 68 4.22 4.67 -12.92
CA LYS A 68 4.24 4.59 -11.46
C LYS A 68 4.04 3.15 -11.03
N ALA A 69 4.75 2.76 -9.98
CA ALA A 69 4.56 1.47 -9.33
C ALA A 69 4.34 1.68 -7.84
N VAL A 70 3.41 0.94 -7.26
CA VAL A 70 3.14 0.91 -5.82
C VAL A 70 3.26 -0.53 -5.34
N LEU A 71 4.12 -0.78 -4.37
CA LEU A 71 4.30 -2.09 -3.77
C LEU A 71 3.59 -2.11 -2.41
N THR A 72 2.65 -3.03 -2.24
CA THR A 72 1.87 -3.19 -1.01
C THR A 72 2.46 -4.29 -0.10
N GLY A 73 2.10 -4.25 1.20
CA GLY A 73 2.60 -5.23 2.16
C GLY A 73 4.03 -4.98 2.61
N VAL A 74 4.56 -3.79 2.38
CA VAL A 74 5.90 -3.36 2.83
C VAL A 74 5.91 -3.18 4.34
N ARG A 75 6.99 -3.59 5.01
CA ARG A 75 7.18 -3.41 6.46
C ARG A 75 8.35 -2.47 6.73
N ASN A 76 8.33 -1.83 7.88
CA ASN A 76 9.44 -1.00 8.35
C ASN A 76 10.09 -1.55 9.63
N LEU A 77 11.16 -0.90 10.07
CA LEU A 77 11.90 -1.26 11.30
C LEU A 77 11.02 -1.29 12.55
N GLU A 78 9.99 -0.44 12.61
CA GLU A 78 9.07 -0.34 13.76
C GLU A 78 8.01 -1.46 13.78
N GLY A 79 8.03 -2.39 12.81
CA GLY A 79 7.03 -3.44 12.66
C GLY A 79 5.69 -2.94 12.15
N ARG A 80 5.64 -1.74 11.54
CA ARG A 80 4.46 -1.21 10.87
C ARG A 80 4.36 -1.77 9.45
N ILE A 81 3.15 -1.79 8.91
CA ILE A 81 2.88 -2.26 7.55
C ILE A 81 2.34 -1.11 6.68
N GLY A 82 2.66 -1.13 5.41
CA GLY A 82 2.19 -0.09 4.51
C GLY A 82 2.52 -0.38 3.05
N SER A 83 2.87 0.66 2.35
CA SER A 83 3.26 0.60 0.95
C SER A 83 4.41 1.55 0.65
N ALA A 84 5.15 1.22 -0.40
CA ALA A 84 6.14 2.07 -1.02
C ALA A 84 5.77 2.29 -2.50
N ALA A 85 6.09 3.45 -3.06
CA ALA A 85 5.81 3.79 -4.43
C ALA A 85 7.02 4.45 -5.11
N TYR A 86 7.07 4.35 -6.42
CA TYR A 86 8.02 5.06 -7.25
C TYR A 86 7.30 5.75 -8.41
N ASP A 87 7.55 7.04 -8.56
CA ASP A 87 7.16 7.81 -9.74
C ASP A 87 8.37 7.95 -10.66
N ALA A 88 8.34 7.26 -11.80
CA ALA A 88 9.45 7.25 -12.75
C ALA A 88 9.65 8.58 -13.50
N ARG A 89 8.65 9.47 -13.49
CA ARG A 89 8.76 10.81 -14.10
C ARG A 89 9.52 11.78 -13.21
N GLU A 90 9.18 11.74 -11.91
CA GLU A 90 9.74 12.60 -10.89
C GLU A 90 11.04 12.01 -10.30
N GLU A 91 11.28 10.72 -10.54
CA GLU A 91 12.36 9.91 -9.93
C GLU A 91 12.31 9.91 -8.39
N ILE A 92 11.09 9.93 -7.82
CA ILE A 92 10.86 10.04 -6.38
C ILE A 92 10.25 8.75 -5.84
N PHE A 93 10.77 8.32 -4.69
CA PHE A 93 10.15 7.28 -3.87
C PHE A 93 9.27 7.89 -2.79
N TYR A 94 8.15 7.23 -2.51
CA TYR A 94 7.25 7.54 -1.42
C TYR A 94 7.03 6.30 -0.57
N GLU A 95 6.89 6.51 0.74
CA GLU A 95 6.62 5.45 1.69
C GLU A 95 5.56 5.93 2.68
N HIS A 96 4.65 5.04 3.08
CA HIS A 96 3.67 5.30 4.13
C HIS A 96 3.36 4.02 4.89
N PHE A 97 3.35 4.11 6.22
CA PHE A 97 3.18 2.97 7.12
C PHE A 97 2.14 3.28 8.21
N ALA A 98 1.30 2.29 8.50
CA ALA A 98 0.33 2.31 9.57
C ALA A 98 0.57 1.16 10.57
N ALA A 99 -0.22 1.10 11.63
CA ALA A 99 -0.14 0.03 12.60
C ALA A 99 -0.38 -1.34 11.93
N PHE A 100 0.46 -2.31 12.27
CA PHE A 100 0.27 -3.69 11.85
C PHE A 100 -0.65 -4.41 12.84
N TYR A 101 -1.66 -5.06 12.31
CA TYR A 101 -2.56 -5.94 13.06
C TYR A 101 -2.29 -7.39 12.63
N PRO A 102 -1.87 -8.29 13.55
CA PRO A 102 -1.45 -9.65 13.22
C PRO A 102 -2.64 -10.56 12.92
N ALA A 103 -3.30 -10.29 11.80
CA ALA A 103 -4.40 -11.09 11.28
C ALA A 103 -4.35 -11.15 9.76
N HIS A 104 -4.83 -12.24 9.19
CA HIS A 104 -4.95 -12.39 7.74
C HIS A 104 -6.34 -11.95 7.29
N PHE A 105 -6.40 -10.88 6.54
CA PHE A 105 -7.63 -10.38 5.97
C PHE A 105 -7.61 -10.52 4.44
N HIS A 106 -8.67 -11.12 3.89
CA HIS A 106 -8.87 -11.17 2.44
C HIS A 106 -9.50 -9.87 1.93
N GLY A 107 -9.24 -9.52 0.66
CA GLY A 107 -9.85 -8.35 0.01
C GLY A 107 -9.21 -7.00 0.34
N THR A 108 -8.21 -6.94 1.22
CA THR A 108 -7.52 -5.69 1.55
C THR A 108 -6.79 -5.06 0.37
N GLY A 109 -6.27 -5.87 -0.56
CA GLY A 109 -5.65 -5.40 -1.80
C GLY A 109 -6.64 -4.68 -2.72
N ASP A 110 -7.85 -5.23 -2.88
CA ASP A 110 -8.91 -4.63 -3.70
C ASP A 110 -9.41 -3.31 -3.10
N LEU A 111 -9.58 -3.27 -1.77
CA LEU A 111 -9.94 -2.05 -1.06
C LEU A 111 -8.84 -0.98 -1.20
N TYR A 112 -7.58 -1.38 -1.03
CA TYR A 112 -6.43 -0.49 -1.22
C TYR A 112 -6.44 0.12 -2.62
N ALA A 113 -6.53 -0.71 -3.67
CA ALA A 113 -6.54 -0.26 -5.05
C ALA A 113 -7.75 0.66 -5.35
N SER A 114 -8.91 0.38 -4.75
CA SER A 114 -10.12 1.19 -4.90
C SER A 114 -9.95 2.58 -4.28
N VAL A 115 -9.41 2.67 -3.04
CA VAL A 115 -9.15 3.95 -2.38
C VAL A 115 -8.08 4.74 -3.11
N LEU A 116 -6.98 4.10 -3.49
CA LEU A 116 -5.90 4.73 -4.27
C LEU A 116 -6.45 5.33 -5.56
N THR A 117 -7.16 4.53 -6.36
CA THR A 117 -7.72 4.98 -7.65
C THR A 117 -8.75 6.09 -7.46
N GLY A 118 -9.66 5.95 -6.50
CA GLY A 118 -10.67 6.96 -6.20
C GLY A 118 -10.04 8.29 -5.76
N SER A 119 -8.99 8.25 -4.96
CA SER A 119 -8.29 9.45 -4.49
C SER A 119 -7.53 10.15 -5.62
N LEU A 120 -6.80 9.40 -6.44
CA LEU A 120 -6.10 9.93 -7.62
C LEU A 120 -7.08 10.55 -8.63
N THR A 121 -8.22 9.90 -8.88
CA THR A 121 -9.26 10.41 -9.79
C THR A 121 -9.88 11.71 -9.27
N ARG A 122 -9.89 11.92 -7.96
CA ARG A 122 -10.35 13.17 -7.33
C ARG A 122 -9.29 14.26 -7.29
N GLY A 123 -8.07 14.00 -7.72
CA GLY A 123 -7.00 14.99 -7.85
C GLY A 123 -5.95 14.97 -6.75
N LEU A 124 -6.00 14.03 -5.78
CA LEU A 124 -4.89 13.86 -4.84
C LEU A 124 -3.64 13.35 -5.58
N ASP A 125 -2.47 13.74 -5.10
CA ASP A 125 -1.23 13.18 -5.61
C ASP A 125 -1.01 11.72 -5.19
N LEU A 126 0.05 11.08 -5.72
CA LEU A 126 0.36 9.69 -5.44
C LEU A 126 0.64 9.46 -3.95
N LYS A 127 1.41 10.36 -3.31
CA LYS A 127 1.80 10.25 -1.90
C LYS A 127 0.57 10.30 -0.99
N GLU A 128 -0.30 11.28 -1.21
CA GLU A 128 -1.53 11.46 -0.44
C GLU A 128 -2.51 10.31 -0.64
N SER A 129 -2.69 9.88 -1.89
CA SER A 129 -3.59 8.78 -2.24
C SER A 129 -3.13 7.45 -1.65
N MET A 130 -1.82 7.18 -1.71
CA MET A 130 -1.20 6.01 -1.10
C MET A 130 -1.35 6.03 0.43
N GLY A 131 -1.07 7.17 1.06
CA GLY A 131 -1.21 7.33 2.50
C GLY A 131 -2.64 7.10 2.98
N LEU A 132 -3.61 7.67 2.27
CA LEU A 132 -5.04 7.49 2.59
C LEU A 132 -5.46 6.02 2.44
N ALA A 133 -4.97 5.31 1.41
CA ALA A 133 -5.28 3.90 1.21
C ALA A 133 -4.70 3.03 2.34
N VAL A 134 -3.44 3.25 2.74
CA VAL A 134 -2.81 2.54 3.88
C VAL A 134 -3.57 2.79 5.17
N ASP A 135 -3.85 4.06 5.49
CA ASP A 135 -4.56 4.44 6.72
C ASP A 135 -5.97 3.84 6.77
N PHE A 136 -6.68 3.82 5.63
CA PHE A 136 -8.01 3.22 5.54
C PHE A 136 -7.98 1.71 5.79
N ILE A 137 -7.03 0.97 5.22
CA ILE A 137 -6.89 -0.47 5.47
C ILE A 137 -6.56 -0.74 6.93
N ALA A 138 -5.69 0.06 7.55
CA ALA A 138 -5.39 -0.07 8.98
C ALA A 138 -6.62 0.18 9.85
N GLU A 139 -7.46 1.15 9.49
CA GLU A 139 -8.72 1.43 10.19
C GLU A 139 -9.73 0.27 10.02
N CYS A 140 -9.87 -0.28 8.81
CA CYS A 140 -10.68 -1.48 8.57
C CYS A 140 -10.23 -2.65 9.46
N ALA A 141 -8.92 -2.93 9.51
CA ALA A 141 -8.36 -3.99 10.35
C ALA A 141 -8.64 -3.74 11.84
N ARG A 142 -8.45 -2.49 12.30
CA ARG A 142 -8.71 -2.09 13.69
C ARG A 142 -10.17 -2.30 14.11
N ILE A 143 -11.10 -1.93 13.25
CA ILE A 143 -12.55 -2.10 13.48
C ILE A 143 -12.89 -3.60 13.50
N THR A 144 -12.43 -4.34 12.49
CA THR A 144 -12.71 -5.78 12.37
C THR A 144 -12.26 -6.55 13.60
N LEU A 145 -11.06 -6.28 14.12
CA LEU A 145 -10.54 -6.97 15.32
C LEU A 145 -11.26 -6.63 16.62
N ARG A 146 -12.07 -5.57 16.65
CA ARG A 146 -12.91 -5.22 17.79
C ARG A 146 -14.27 -5.91 17.79
N ASP A 147 -14.66 -6.42 16.63
CA ASP A 147 -15.90 -7.17 16.45
C ASP A 147 -15.64 -8.66 16.75
N PRO A 148 -16.18 -9.23 17.86
CA PRO A 148 -15.99 -10.64 18.19
C PRO A 148 -16.66 -11.57 17.18
N ASP A 149 -17.63 -11.07 16.42
CA ASP A 149 -18.39 -11.82 15.43
C ASP A 149 -17.90 -11.57 13.99
N HIS A 150 -16.73 -10.94 13.83
CA HIS A 150 -16.20 -10.63 12.51
C HIS A 150 -15.99 -11.88 11.66
N ARG A 151 -16.20 -11.73 10.37
CA ARG A 151 -16.05 -12.82 9.41
C ARG A 151 -14.57 -13.04 9.10
N TRP A 152 -14.15 -14.32 9.07
CA TRP A 152 -12.77 -14.70 8.79
C TRP A 152 -12.28 -14.35 7.37
N TYR A 153 -13.21 -14.10 6.43
CA TYR A 153 -12.91 -13.93 5.01
C TYR A 153 -12.86 -12.47 4.53
N GLY A 154 -12.94 -11.49 5.41
CA GLY A 154 -12.92 -10.09 5.01
C GLY A 154 -12.72 -9.14 6.17
N VAL A 155 -12.72 -7.85 5.86
CA VAL A 155 -12.68 -6.76 6.83
C VAL A 155 -14.02 -6.02 6.86
N ASN A 156 -14.39 -5.48 8.02
CA ASN A 156 -15.60 -4.66 8.22
C ASN A 156 -15.36 -3.25 7.65
N PHE A 157 -15.19 -3.17 6.31
CA PHE A 157 -14.83 -1.90 5.66
C PHE A 157 -15.98 -0.89 5.64
N GLU A 158 -17.24 -1.35 5.65
CA GLU A 158 -18.42 -0.51 5.65
C GLU A 158 -18.44 0.42 6.87
N GLU A 159 -18.00 -0.08 8.02
CA GLU A 159 -17.91 0.70 9.25
C GLU A 159 -16.75 1.72 9.23
N ALA A 160 -15.75 1.48 8.37
CA ALA A 160 -14.62 2.39 8.18
C ALA A 160 -14.90 3.49 7.13
N ILE A 161 -15.96 3.39 6.32
CA ILE A 161 -16.31 4.40 5.31
C ILE A 161 -16.42 5.83 5.89
N PRO A 162 -17.04 6.07 7.06
CA PRO A 162 -17.09 7.41 7.65
C PRO A 162 -15.70 8.02 7.87
N TYR A 163 -14.70 7.20 8.25
CA TYR A 163 -13.32 7.66 8.39
C TYR A 163 -12.77 8.13 7.03
N LEU A 164 -12.92 7.33 5.96
CA LEU A 164 -12.46 7.69 4.61
C LEU A 164 -13.12 8.99 4.13
N VAL A 165 -14.43 9.10 4.28
CA VAL A 165 -15.19 10.30 3.89
C VAL A 165 -14.72 11.54 4.68
N GLY A 166 -14.49 11.40 6.00
CA GLY A 166 -13.97 12.47 6.83
C GLY A 166 -12.59 12.96 6.37
N ARG A 167 -11.68 12.04 6.04
CA ARG A 167 -10.34 12.37 5.56
C ARG A 167 -10.39 13.08 4.20
N LEU A 168 -11.24 12.63 3.27
CA LEU A 168 -11.41 13.27 1.96
C LEU A 168 -12.01 14.66 2.07
N ARG A 169 -13.01 14.86 2.97
CA ARG A 169 -13.60 16.20 3.21
C ARG A 169 -12.58 17.17 3.79
N ALA A 170 -11.81 16.72 4.79
CA ALA A 170 -10.74 17.55 5.36
C ALA A 170 -9.75 18.02 4.29
N LYS A 171 -9.37 17.14 3.39
CA LYS A 171 -8.50 17.46 2.25
C LYS A 171 -9.15 18.45 1.26
N GLN A 172 -10.46 18.38 1.04
CA GLN A 172 -11.18 19.33 0.19
C GLN A 172 -11.23 20.74 0.75
N GLU A 173 -11.18 20.86 2.08
CA GLU A 173 -11.23 22.15 2.80
C GLU A 173 -9.86 22.81 2.90
N GLU A 174 -8.75 22.10 2.59
CA GLU A 174 -7.41 22.68 2.57
C GLU A 174 -7.30 23.78 1.50
N PRO A 175 -6.68 24.95 1.81
CA PRO A 175 -6.43 25.99 0.82
C PRO A 175 -5.61 25.48 -0.35
N GLY A 176 -6.12 25.64 -1.58
CA GLY A 176 -5.44 25.16 -2.79
C GLY A 176 -5.61 23.68 -3.07
N SER A 177 -6.50 22.99 -2.36
CA SER A 177 -6.79 21.57 -2.60
C SER A 177 -7.15 21.29 -4.06
N PRO A 178 -6.49 20.33 -4.70
CA PRO A 178 -6.81 19.90 -6.07
C PRO A 178 -8.09 19.06 -6.14
N ILE A 179 -8.67 18.68 -5.00
CA ILE A 179 -9.83 17.80 -4.97
C ILE A 179 -11.03 18.46 -5.66
N LEU A 180 -11.49 17.82 -6.73
CA LEU A 180 -12.66 18.26 -7.48
C LEU A 180 -13.90 18.29 -6.57
N ARG A 181 -14.53 19.45 -6.46
CA ARG A 181 -15.83 19.61 -5.81
C ARG A 181 -16.91 19.18 -6.80
N TYR A 182 -17.31 17.92 -6.73
CA TYR A 182 -18.56 17.52 -7.38
C TYR A 182 -19.69 18.09 -6.53
N GLY A 183 -20.43 19.07 -7.08
CA GLY A 183 -21.69 19.50 -6.50
C GLY A 183 -22.64 18.29 -6.47
N ILE A 184 -23.10 17.93 -5.27
CA ILE A 184 -24.25 17.05 -5.05
C ILE A 184 -25.48 17.93 -5.10
#